data_b2e22473e798374076231d93a9bf30db
#
_entry.id   b2e22473e798374076231d93a9bf30db
#
_cell.length_a   1.000
_cell.length_b   1.000
_cell.length_c   1.000
_cell.angle_alpha   90.00
_cell.angle_beta   90.00
_cell.angle_gamma   90.00
#
_symmetry.space_group_name_H-M   'P 1'
#
loop_
_entity.id
_entity.type
_entity.pdbx_description
1 polymer ?
#
loop_
_entity_poly.entity_id
_entity_poly.type
_entity_poly.pdbx_seq_one_letter_code
_entity_poly.pdbx_strand_id
1 'polypeptide(L)'
;VTSNANGEAVYASNDTLANAQVIGIAANAASQGAGVTIKTSGIMTDASWLWTKGTVFLGTNGQLTQTAPTGGAIVVHVGRALTATTLQIDIDAIIQTV
;
A
#
# COMPACT_ATOMS: atom_id res chain seq x y z
N VAL A 1 -2.71 3.66 1.09
CA VAL A 1 -4.01 4.28 1.45
C VAL A 1 -4.97 4.22 0.29
N THR A 2 -6.23 4.29 0.59
CA THR A 2 -7.32 4.50 -0.36
C THR A 2 -8.12 5.73 0.08
N SER A 3 -9.16 6.10 -0.66
CA SER A 3 -10.04 7.20 -0.25
C SER A 3 -11.42 6.66 0.13
N ASN A 4 -12.10 7.35 1.05
CA ASN A 4 -13.48 7.05 1.40
C ASN A 4 -14.47 7.92 0.59
N ALA A 5 -15.77 7.80 0.85
CA ALA A 5 -16.80 8.53 0.13
C ALA A 5 -16.70 10.07 0.31
N ASN A 6 -16.05 10.54 1.36
CA ASN A 6 -15.83 11.97 1.62
C ASN A 6 -14.52 12.48 1.01
N GLY A 7 -13.77 11.65 0.29
CA GLY A 7 -12.48 12.03 -0.29
C GLY A 7 -11.32 12.04 0.69
N GLU A 8 -11.52 11.51 1.90
CA GLU A 8 -10.44 11.44 2.90
C GLU A 8 -9.58 10.21 2.68
N ALA A 9 -8.27 10.32 2.99
CA ALA A 9 -7.35 9.19 2.95
C ALA A 9 -7.61 8.28 4.17
N VAL A 10 -7.77 7.00 3.91
CA VAL A 10 -7.97 5.96 4.93
C VAL A 10 -7.05 4.77 4.64
N TYR A 11 -6.85 3.90 5.62
CA TYR A 11 -6.07 2.69 5.41
C TYR A 11 -6.70 1.81 4.34
N ALA A 12 -5.88 1.38 3.37
CA ALA A 12 -6.27 0.34 2.44
C ALA A 12 -6.12 -1.03 3.10
N SER A 13 -6.90 -2.00 2.65
CA SER A 13 -6.83 -3.37 3.17
C SER A 13 -7.18 -4.35 2.06
N ASN A 14 -6.57 -5.53 2.09
CA ASN A 14 -6.76 -6.57 1.09
C ASN A 14 -7.98 -7.46 1.35
N ASP A 15 -8.85 -7.10 2.29
CA ASP A 15 -10.01 -7.90 2.70
C ASP A 15 -11.20 -7.78 1.75
N THR A 16 -11.41 -6.63 1.13
CA THR A 16 -12.48 -6.42 0.14
C THR A 16 -11.95 -5.61 -1.04
N LEU A 17 -12.65 -5.70 -2.17
CA LEU A 17 -12.28 -4.94 -3.37
C LEU A 17 -12.35 -3.43 -3.13
N ALA A 18 -13.37 -2.95 -2.41
CA ALA A 18 -13.51 -1.52 -2.11
C ALA A 18 -12.36 -0.99 -1.24
N ASN A 19 -11.91 -1.77 -0.25
CA ASN A 19 -10.83 -1.38 0.64
C ASN A 19 -9.44 -1.52 0.01
N ALA A 20 -9.33 -2.27 -1.08
CA ALA A 20 -8.07 -2.56 -1.75
C ALA A 20 -7.73 -1.57 -2.87
N GLN A 21 -8.52 -0.51 -3.08
CA GLN A 21 -8.30 0.50 -4.12
C GLN A 21 -7.19 1.47 -3.69
N VAL A 22 -5.94 1.00 -3.75
CA VAL A 22 -4.78 1.79 -3.31
C VAL A 22 -4.54 2.96 -4.24
N ILE A 23 -4.41 4.17 -3.68
CA ILE A 23 -4.05 5.37 -4.44
C ILE A 23 -2.60 5.79 -4.21
N GLY A 24 -1.95 5.31 -3.15
CA GLY A 24 -0.57 5.62 -2.86
C GLY A 24 -0.17 5.22 -1.45
N ILE A 25 1.02 5.66 -1.05
CA ILE A 25 1.58 5.41 0.28
C ILE A 25 1.69 6.74 1.01
N ALA A 26 1.22 6.80 2.25
CA ALA A 26 1.35 8.00 3.08
C ALA A 26 2.82 8.28 3.38
N ALA A 27 3.28 9.49 3.07
CA ALA A 27 4.65 9.90 3.32
C ALA A 27 4.84 10.49 4.71
N ASN A 28 3.76 10.77 5.43
CA ASN A 28 3.78 11.30 6.79
C ASN A 28 2.58 10.79 7.57
N ALA A 29 2.66 10.79 8.89
CA ALA A 29 1.52 10.52 9.75
C ALA A 29 0.69 11.80 9.90
N ALA A 30 -0.64 11.65 10.00
CA ALA A 30 -1.54 12.77 10.21
C ALA A 30 -2.72 12.33 11.07
N SER A 31 -3.19 13.27 11.92
CA SER A 31 -4.41 13.08 12.68
C SER A 31 -5.63 13.28 11.79
N GLN A 32 -6.77 12.76 12.20
CA GLN A 32 -8.03 12.95 11.49
C GLN A 32 -8.29 14.44 11.25
N GLY A 33 -8.62 14.81 10.03
CA GLY A 33 -8.86 16.19 9.63
C GLY A 33 -7.60 16.99 9.26
N ALA A 34 -6.40 16.45 9.52
CA ALA A 34 -5.15 17.06 9.12
C ALA A 34 -4.74 16.61 7.71
N GLY A 35 -3.89 17.40 7.06
CA GLY A 35 -3.37 17.06 5.74
C GLY A 35 -2.37 15.91 5.78
N VAL A 36 -2.46 15.00 4.83
CA VAL A 36 -1.49 13.91 4.63
C VAL A 36 -0.91 13.98 3.22
N THR A 37 0.39 13.79 3.10
CA THR A 37 1.06 13.69 1.81
C THR A 37 1.05 12.24 1.35
N ILE A 38 0.52 12.00 0.15
CA ILE A 38 0.44 10.66 -0.44
C ILE A 38 1.35 10.61 -1.66
N LYS A 39 2.30 9.67 -1.64
CA LYS A 39 3.17 9.40 -2.78
C LYS A 39 2.52 8.33 -3.65
N THR A 40 2.26 8.67 -4.91
CA THR A 40 1.53 7.82 -5.85
C THR A 40 2.45 7.07 -6.82
N SER A 41 3.71 7.48 -6.92
CA SER A 41 4.71 6.85 -7.78
C SER A 41 6.12 7.28 -7.36
N GLY A 42 7.13 6.64 -7.95
CA GLY A 42 8.53 6.99 -7.72
C GLY A 42 9.17 6.19 -6.59
N ILE A 43 10.22 6.73 -6.01
CA ILE A 43 11.03 6.04 -4.99
C ILE A 43 10.69 6.61 -3.62
N MET A 44 10.46 5.72 -2.65
CA MET A 44 10.23 6.09 -1.26
C MET A 44 11.22 5.34 -0.36
N THR A 45 11.80 6.03 0.61
CA THR A 45 12.76 5.47 1.55
C THR A 45 12.26 5.65 2.97
N ASP A 46 12.34 4.58 3.78
CA ASP A 46 11.98 4.62 5.19
C ASP A 46 12.97 3.73 5.96
N ALA A 47 13.70 4.32 6.90
CA ALA A 47 14.73 3.63 7.66
C ALA A 47 14.19 2.50 8.55
N SER A 48 12.89 2.50 8.85
CA SER A 48 12.25 1.44 9.66
C SER A 48 11.94 0.19 8.85
N TRP A 49 11.99 0.25 7.53
CA TRP A 49 11.70 -0.90 6.68
C TRP A 49 12.84 -1.93 6.70
N LEU A 50 12.45 -3.20 6.57
CA LEU A 50 13.36 -4.34 6.48
C LEU A 50 12.95 -5.24 5.32
N TRP A 51 12.91 -4.69 4.10
CA TRP A 51 12.51 -5.45 2.92
C TRP A 51 13.59 -6.40 2.44
N THR A 52 13.17 -7.50 1.82
CA THR A 52 13.99 -8.26 0.90
C THR A 52 13.70 -7.76 -0.52
N LYS A 53 14.72 -7.65 -1.36
CA LYS A 53 14.52 -7.21 -2.75
C LYS A 53 13.43 -8.04 -3.43
N GLY A 54 12.42 -7.41 -3.97
CA GLY A 54 11.29 -8.08 -4.63
C GLY A 54 9.98 -7.35 -4.47
N THR A 55 8.89 -8.01 -4.87
CA THR A 55 7.55 -7.43 -4.89
C THR A 55 7.02 -7.14 -3.50
N VAL A 56 6.30 -6.03 -3.37
CA VAL A 56 5.60 -5.62 -2.15
C VAL A 56 4.10 -5.53 -2.45
N PHE A 57 3.30 -6.14 -1.59
CA PHE A 57 1.84 -6.22 -1.72
C PHE A 57 1.15 -5.41 -0.63
N LEU A 58 -0.13 -5.09 -0.86
CA LEU A 58 -1.01 -4.57 0.17
C LEU A 58 -1.32 -5.67 1.19
N GLY A 59 -1.12 -5.38 2.46
CA GLY A 59 -1.59 -6.22 3.57
C GLY A 59 -2.93 -5.74 4.12
N THR A 60 -3.15 -5.93 5.41
CA THR A 60 -4.36 -5.48 6.10
C THR A 60 -4.13 -4.14 6.79
N ASN A 61 -5.19 -3.32 6.92
CA ASN A 61 -5.20 -2.07 7.69
C ASN A 61 -4.02 -1.13 7.35
N GLY A 62 -3.76 -0.94 6.06
CA GLY A 62 -2.72 -0.01 5.60
C GLY A 62 -1.30 -0.53 5.66
N GLN A 63 -1.10 -1.78 6.06
CA GLN A 63 0.23 -2.38 6.11
C GLN A 63 0.67 -2.89 4.75
N LEU A 64 1.97 -2.99 4.56
CA LEU A 64 2.59 -3.57 3.38
C LEU A 64 3.20 -4.92 3.74
N THR A 65 3.23 -5.85 2.79
CA THR A 65 3.76 -7.20 3.00
C THR A 65 4.49 -7.68 1.75
N GLN A 66 5.42 -8.62 1.93
CA GLN A 66 6.07 -9.31 0.82
C GLN A 66 5.53 -10.72 0.64
N THR A 67 4.58 -11.13 1.49
CA THR A 67 3.88 -12.40 1.35
C THR A 67 2.63 -12.19 0.50
N ALA A 68 2.53 -12.89 -0.62
CA ALA A 68 1.36 -12.77 -1.50
C ALA A 68 0.09 -13.22 -0.76
N PRO A 69 -0.97 -12.38 -0.72
CA PRO A 69 -2.23 -12.76 -0.09
C PRO A 69 -2.87 -13.97 -0.75
N THR A 70 -3.54 -14.80 0.04
CA THR A 70 -4.22 -16.02 -0.41
C THR A 70 -5.60 -16.13 0.23
N GLY A 71 -6.35 -17.19 -0.11
CA GLY A 71 -7.61 -17.50 0.56
C GLY A 71 -8.73 -16.51 0.25
N GLY A 72 -8.81 -15.99 -0.97
CA GLY A 72 -9.85 -15.04 -1.38
C GLY A 72 -9.50 -13.59 -1.11
N ALA A 73 -8.34 -13.30 -0.53
CA ALA A 73 -7.88 -11.93 -0.33
C ALA A 73 -7.58 -11.26 -1.68
N ILE A 74 -7.65 -9.93 -1.68
CA ILE A 74 -7.36 -9.13 -2.88
C ILE A 74 -5.85 -8.96 -3.00
N VAL A 75 -5.28 -9.28 -4.15
CA VAL A 75 -3.86 -9.10 -4.42
C VAL A 75 -3.64 -7.75 -5.09
N VAL A 76 -2.93 -6.85 -4.43
CA VAL A 76 -2.56 -5.55 -4.97
C VAL A 76 -1.04 -5.42 -4.93
N HIS A 77 -0.42 -5.31 -6.09
CA HIS A 77 1.00 -4.98 -6.19
C HIS A 77 1.17 -3.49 -5.95
N VAL A 78 1.82 -3.14 -4.85
CA VAL A 78 2.05 -1.74 -4.49
C VAL A 78 3.35 -1.23 -5.08
N GLY A 79 4.35 -2.10 -5.20
CA GLY A 79 5.63 -1.74 -5.75
C GLY A 79 6.66 -2.83 -5.58
N ARG A 80 7.93 -2.43 -5.64
CA ARG A 80 9.06 -3.34 -5.56
C ARG A 80 10.13 -2.78 -4.62
N ALA A 81 10.56 -3.59 -3.67
CA ALA A 81 11.67 -3.23 -2.80
C ALA A 81 12.99 -3.34 -3.59
N LEU A 82 13.71 -2.24 -3.67
CA LEU A 82 15.02 -2.17 -4.33
C LEU A 82 16.15 -2.49 -3.37
N THR A 83 15.96 -2.08 -2.10
CA THR A 83 16.87 -2.39 -0.99
C THR A 83 16.01 -2.63 0.26
N ALA A 84 16.65 -2.90 1.40
CA ALA A 84 15.93 -3.11 2.66
C ALA A 84 15.07 -1.90 3.07
N THR A 85 15.42 -0.69 2.65
CA THR A 85 14.76 0.54 3.08
C THR A 85 14.18 1.36 1.93
N THR A 86 14.34 0.93 0.68
CA THR A 86 13.91 1.69 -0.51
C THR A 86 12.87 0.91 -1.30
N LEU A 87 11.75 1.55 -1.57
CA LEU A 87 10.62 0.99 -2.32
C LEU A 87 10.36 1.85 -3.55
N GLN A 88 10.28 1.21 -4.71
CA GLN A 88 9.74 1.85 -5.91
C GLN A 88 8.24 1.62 -5.96
N ILE A 89 7.47 2.71 -5.92
CA ILE A 89 6.01 2.64 -5.93
C ILE A 89 5.54 2.46 -7.37
N ASP A 90 4.82 1.37 -7.62
CA ASP A 90 4.27 1.01 -8.92
C ASP A 90 3.01 0.20 -8.69
N ILE A 91 1.88 0.90 -8.58
CA ILE A 91 0.60 0.29 -8.21
C ILE A 91 -0.05 -0.30 -9.44
N ASP A 92 -0.15 -1.62 -9.47
CA ASP A 92 -0.72 -2.38 -10.57
C ASP A 92 -2.22 -2.61 -10.41
N ALA A 93 -2.81 -3.22 -11.43
CA ALA A 93 -4.20 -3.62 -11.41
C ALA A 93 -4.47 -4.64 -10.28
N ILE A 94 -5.67 -4.57 -9.70
CA ILE A 94 -6.08 -5.47 -8.63
C ILE A 94 -6.36 -6.86 -9.17
N ILE A 95 -5.86 -7.88 -8.47
CA ILE A 95 -6.11 -9.29 -8.78
C ILE A 95 -6.76 -9.92 -7.55
N GLN A 96 -7.92 -10.54 -7.75
CA GLN A 96 -8.60 -11.26 -6.68
C GLN A 96 -8.21 -12.73 -6.71
N THR A 97 -7.76 -13.28 -5.57
CA THR A 97 -7.46 -14.70 -5.44
C THR A 97 -8.75 -15.52 -5.25
N VAL A 98 -8.68 -16.78 -5.57
CA VAL A 98 -9.79 -17.72 -5.39
C VAL A 98 -9.53 -18.71 -4.28
#